data_38e4dc19b0218410892628500a66d367
#
_entry.id   38e4dc19b0218410892628500a66d367
#
_cell.length_a   1.000
_cell.length_b   1.000
_cell.length_c   1.000
_cell.angle_alpha   90.00
_cell.angle_beta   90.00
_cell.angle_gamma   90.00
#
_symmetry.space_group_name_H-M   'P 1'
#
loop_
_entity.id
_entity.type
_entity.pdbx_description
1 polymer ?
#
loop_
_entity_poly.entity_id
_entity_poly.type
_entity_poly.pdbx_seq_one_letter_code
_entity_poly.pdbx_strand_id
1 'polypeptide(L)'
;MATNKRGWHVPTVSVPRIRFGSGREHEANPVMTYFLVIVPALILSFFGLVMGFSAQTVTSIAEGENPYTAYARPLFIILSSLLIATVVQLIPQRWLTTMAAPLFVFALVFQALVITPLGRSEGGNANWVKMGPIMAQPSEFLKLTLVVFLAWIVSKSASKRSDLKAMSIAVALPILIALGAVMLGRDMGTSMVVAMGALGAVWVAGLPKRWFGVLLTLAVPILVFLVLANPTRIRRVLAVLPGTAKGPNESAPEQIDHSLWALGSGGLTGLGPGASREKWNYLQAAHTDFIFAIV
;
A
#
# COMPACT_ATOMS: atom_id res chain seq x y z
N MET A 1 54.15 -19.40 6.44
CA MET A 1 53.45 -18.30 5.74
C MET A 1 51.96 -18.67 5.64
N ALA A 2 51.16 -18.16 6.54
CA ALA A 2 49.73 -18.42 6.55
C ALA A 2 48.98 -17.14 6.18
N THR A 3 48.35 -17.14 5.02
CA THR A 3 47.58 -16.01 4.50
C THR A 3 46.25 -15.92 5.20
N ASN A 4 46.05 -14.82 5.88
CA ASN A 4 44.83 -14.46 6.60
C ASN A 4 43.71 -14.13 5.58
N LYS A 5 42.78 -15.05 5.35
CA LYS A 5 41.54 -14.78 4.62
C LYS A 5 40.50 -14.25 5.60
N ARG A 6 40.28 -12.93 5.58
CA ARG A 6 39.16 -12.29 6.26
C ARG A 6 37.85 -12.76 5.60
N GLY A 7 37.21 -13.77 6.17
CA GLY A 7 35.88 -14.19 5.78
C GLY A 7 34.87 -13.13 6.20
N TRP A 8 34.17 -12.54 5.25
CA TRP A 8 33.02 -11.72 5.49
C TRP A 8 31.88 -12.61 5.97
N HIS A 9 31.60 -12.61 7.27
CA HIS A 9 30.38 -13.23 7.81
C HIS A 9 29.20 -12.33 7.44
N VAL A 10 28.52 -12.69 6.36
CA VAL A 10 27.17 -12.18 6.10
C VAL A 10 26.27 -12.79 7.16
N PRO A 11 25.60 -12.00 8.02
CA PRO A 11 24.65 -12.55 8.96
C PRO A 11 23.50 -13.17 8.16
N THR A 12 23.42 -14.50 8.19
CA THR A 12 22.28 -15.22 7.62
C THR A 12 21.06 -14.90 8.47
N VAL A 13 20.21 -14.03 7.94
CA VAL A 13 18.87 -13.79 8.50
C VAL A 13 18.10 -15.08 8.26
N SER A 14 17.86 -15.87 9.32
CA SER A 14 16.96 -17.02 9.25
C SER A 14 15.53 -16.50 9.10
N VAL A 15 15.07 -16.37 7.87
CA VAL A 15 13.66 -16.13 7.58
C VAL A 15 12.87 -17.31 8.13
N PRO A 16 11.80 -17.09 8.94
CA PRO A 16 10.98 -18.19 9.43
C PRO A 16 10.40 -18.96 8.24
N ARG A 17 10.83 -20.19 8.06
CA ARG A 17 10.37 -21.05 6.98
C ARG A 17 8.91 -21.44 7.24
N ILE A 18 8.02 -21.02 6.38
CA ILE A 18 6.65 -21.53 6.34
C ILE A 18 6.73 -22.96 5.81
N ARG A 19 6.67 -23.96 6.71
CA ARG A 19 6.64 -25.37 6.32
C ARG A 19 5.24 -25.71 5.80
N PHE A 20 5.06 -25.70 4.50
CA PHE A 20 3.96 -26.37 3.84
C PHE A 20 4.41 -27.77 3.44
N GLY A 21 4.01 -28.79 4.21
CA GLY A 21 4.19 -30.19 3.84
C GLY A 21 5.61 -30.75 4.04
N SER A 22 5.66 -31.98 4.51
CA SER A 22 6.86 -32.82 4.60
C SER A 22 7.34 -33.22 3.20
N GLY A 23 8.24 -32.46 2.62
CA GLY A 23 8.87 -32.78 1.36
C GLY A 23 10.06 -31.89 1.07
N ARG A 24 11.23 -32.50 0.96
CA ARG A 24 12.54 -32.00 0.52
C ARG A 24 12.70 -30.49 0.56
N GLU A 25 13.56 -30.00 1.43
CA GLU A 25 13.98 -28.60 1.46
C GLU A 25 14.51 -28.20 0.06
N HIS A 26 13.66 -27.67 -0.79
CA HIS A 26 14.11 -26.94 -1.94
C HIS A 26 14.69 -25.64 -1.41
N GLU A 27 16.00 -25.51 -1.43
CA GLU A 27 16.65 -24.20 -1.31
C GLU A 27 16.00 -23.32 -2.36
N ALA A 28 15.26 -22.30 -1.90
CA ALA A 28 14.57 -21.39 -2.81
C ALA A 28 15.65 -20.73 -3.68
N ASN A 29 15.66 -21.07 -4.96
CA ASN A 29 16.60 -20.47 -5.91
C ASN A 29 16.35 -18.96 -5.94
N PRO A 30 17.30 -18.11 -5.51
CA PRO A 30 17.09 -16.66 -5.42
C PRO A 30 16.72 -16.05 -6.78
N VAL A 31 17.22 -16.63 -7.89
CA VAL A 31 16.87 -16.22 -9.25
C VAL A 31 15.42 -16.51 -9.56
N MET A 32 14.91 -17.68 -9.16
CA MET A 32 13.49 -18.03 -9.35
C MET A 32 12.59 -17.10 -8.53
N THR A 33 12.95 -16.82 -7.29
CA THR A 33 12.20 -15.88 -6.44
C THR A 33 12.16 -14.47 -7.05
N TYR A 34 13.28 -14.00 -7.61
CA TYR A 34 13.33 -12.73 -8.30
C TYR A 34 12.36 -12.70 -9.50
N PHE A 35 12.38 -13.71 -10.36
CA PHE A 35 11.48 -13.76 -11.52
C PHE A 35 10.01 -13.94 -11.12
N LEU A 36 9.70 -14.66 -10.03
CA LEU A 36 8.33 -14.77 -9.51
C LEU A 36 7.73 -13.44 -9.07
N VAL A 37 8.56 -12.45 -8.72
CA VAL A 37 8.10 -11.11 -8.36
C VAL A 37 8.11 -10.17 -9.56
N ILE A 38 9.22 -10.12 -10.32
CA ILE A 38 9.39 -9.12 -11.36
C ILE A 38 8.49 -9.36 -12.58
N VAL A 39 8.32 -10.63 -12.97
CA VAL A 39 7.51 -10.96 -14.18
C VAL A 39 6.05 -10.59 -13.99
N PRO A 40 5.35 -11.00 -12.90
CA PRO A 40 3.99 -10.56 -12.67
C PRO A 40 3.87 -9.04 -12.52
N ALA A 41 4.84 -8.39 -11.87
CA ALA A 41 4.84 -6.94 -11.73
C ALA A 41 4.90 -6.22 -13.08
N LEU A 42 5.76 -6.67 -13.99
CA LEU A 42 5.86 -6.11 -15.34
C LEU A 42 4.60 -6.39 -16.18
N ILE A 43 4.06 -7.60 -16.11
CA ILE A 43 2.82 -7.97 -16.82
C ILE A 43 1.67 -7.09 -16.33
N LEU A 44 1.49 -6.97 -15.01
CA LEU A 44 0.43 -6.14 -14.42
C LEU A 44 0.63 -4.66 -14.74
N SER A 45 1.87 -4.17 -14.76
CA SER A 45 2.16 -2.77 -15.13
C SER A 45 1.82 -2.50 -16.59
N PHE A 46 2.20 -3.40 -17.49
CA PHE A 46 1.86 -3.29 -18.92
C PHE A 46 0.35 -3.36 -19.14
N PHE A 47 -0.30 -4.34 -18.52
CA PHE A 47 -1.75 -4.50 -18.60
C PHE A 47 -2.48 -3.27 -18.03
N GLY A 48 -2.02 -2.75 -16.89
CA GLY A 48 -2.54 -1.52 -16.27
C GLY A 48 -2.38 -0.30 -17.17
N LEU A 49 -1.27 -0.18 -17.92
CA LEU A 49 -1.07 0.88 -18.90
C LEU A 49 -2.10 0.80 -20.03
N VAL A 50 -2.31 -0.39 -20.61
CA VAL A 50 -3.26 -0.57 -21.72
C VAL A 50 -4.69 -0.30 -21.28
N MET A 51 -5.09 -0.87 -20.15
CA MET A 51 -6.46 -0.72 -19.65
C MET A 51 -6.73 0.69 -19.10
N GLY A 52 -5.76 1.31 -18.44
CA GLY A 52 -5.84 2.69 -17.98
C GLY A 52 -5.98 3.67 -19.15
N PHE A 53 -5.22 3.48 -20.22
CA PHE A 53 -5.38 4.24 -21.44
C PHE A 53 -6.79 4.08 -22.05
N SER A 54 -7.28 2.84 -22.15
CA SER A 54 -8.62 2.57 -22.67
C SER A 54 -9.73 3.24 -21.83
N ALA A 55 -9.61 3.24 -20.51
CA ALA A 55 -10.60 3.85 -19.63
C ALA A 55 -10.52 5.38 -19.70
N GLN A 56 -9.31 5.97 -19.66
CA GLN A 56 -9.12 7.41 -19.66
C GLN A 56 -9.43 8.05 -21.01
N THR A 57 -9.27 7.32 -22.12
CA THR A 57 -9.63 7.81 -23.48
C THR A 57 -11.08 8.29 -23.53
N VAL A 58 -12.00 7.54 -22.93
CA VAL A 58 -13.42 7.88 -22.92
C VAL A 58 -13.69 9.19 -22.19
N THR A 59 -13.10 9.33 -20.99
CA THR A 59 -13.23 10.56 -20.19
C THR A 59 -12.65 11.76 -20.92
N SER A 60 -11.44 11.62 -21.49
CA SER A 60 -10.76 12.69 -22.23
C SER A 60 -11.58 13.15 -23.46
N ILE A 61 -12.16 12.23 -24.21
CA ILE A 61 -13.02 12.57 -25.36
C ILE A 61 -14.29 13.31 -24.88
N ALA A 62 -14.90 12.87 -23.79
CA ALA A 62 -16.08 13.52 -23.23
C ALA A 62 -15.79 14.94 -22.74
N GLU A 63 -14.58 15.21 -22.28
CA GLU A 63 -14.09 16.53 -21.85
C GLU A 63 -13.56 17.37 -23.01
N GLY A 64 -13.52 16.84 -24.23
CA GLY A 64 -13.00 17.52 -25.41
C GLY A 64 -11.47 17.61 -25.48
N GLU A 65 -10.78 16.80 -24.65
CA GLU A 65 -9.33 16.74 -24.60
C GLU A 65 -8.76 15.66 -25.55
N ASN A 66 -7.50 15.84 -25.94
CA ASN A 66 -6.81 14.82 -26.71
C ASN A 66 -6.38 13.66 -25.78
N PRO A 67 -6.86 12.41 -25.99
CA PRO A 67 -6.56 11.26 -25.14
C PRO A 67 -5.06 10.96 -24.97
N TYR A 68 -4.27 11.21 -25.99
CA TYR A 68 -2.82 10.95 -25.94
C TYR A 68 -2.10 11.94 -25.02
N THR A 69 -2.49 13.22 -25.04
CA THR A 69 -1.90 14.23 -24.15
C THR A 69 -2.37 14.04 -22.71
N ALA A 70 -3.64 13.70 -22.52
CA ALA A 70 -4.20 13.42 -21.21
C ALA A 70 -3.51 12.21 -20.54
N TYR A 71 -3.20 11.17 -21.32
CA TYR A 71 -2.54 9.97 -20.80
C TYR A 71 -1.01 10.08 -20.68
N ALA A 72 -0.39 11.12 -21.23
CA ALA A 72 1.06 11.32 -21.16
C ALA A 72 1.57 11.38 -19.70
N ARG A 73 0.81 12.03 -18.81
CA ARG A 73 1.18 12.13 -17.38
C ARG A 73 1.16 10.80 -16.65
N PRO A 74 0.10 9.96 -16.68
CA PRO A 74 0.11 8.61 -16.14
C PRO A 74 1.23 7.74 -16.69
N LEU A 75 1.44 7.76 -18.00
CA LEU A 75 2.52 7.04 -18.65
C LEU A 75 3.90 7.44 -18.12
N PHE A 76 4.16 8.74 -18.01
CA PHE A 76 5.42 9.27 -17.47
C PHE A 76 5.63 8.82 -16.00
N ILE A 77 4.57 8.84 -15.17
CA ILE A 77 4.64 8.39 -13.78
C ILE A 77 5.01 6.90 -13.70
N ILE A 78 4.40 6.04 -14.50
CA ILE A 78 4.68 4.61 -14.49
C ILE A 78 6.11 4.34 -14.98
N LEU A 79 6.53 4.95 -16.08
CA LEU A 79 7.88 4.75 -16.61
C LEU A 79 8.96 5.25 -15.64
N SER A 80 8.75 6.42 -15.03
CA SER A 80 9.67 6.95 -14.01
C SER A 80 9.70 6.07 -12.76
N SER A 81 8.56 5.49 -12.35
CA SER A 81 8.49 4.57 -11.21
C SER A 81 9.26 3.27 -11.48
N LEU A 82 9.16 2.71 -12.69
CA LEU A 82 9.93 1.53 -13.09
C LEU A 82 11.45 1.84 -13.12
N LEU A 83 11.83 3.02 -13.61
CA LEU A 83 13.21 3.47 -13.59
C LEU A 83 13.73 3.61 -12.14
N ILE A 84 12.96 4.27 -11.27
CA ILE A 84 13.30 4.42 -9.85
C ILE A 84 13.42 3.05 -9.18
N ALA A 85 12.49 2.13 -9.44
CA ALA A 85 12.56 0.77 -8.90
C ALA A 85 13.84 0.05 -9.32
N THR A 86 14.24 0.21 -10.59
CA THR A 86 15.50 -0.35 -11.11
C THR A 86 16.74 0.26 -10.42
N VAL A 87 16.72 1.57 -10.15
CA VAL A 87 17.80 2.24 -9.42
C VAL A 87 17.86 1.81 -7.96
N VAL A 88 16.69 1.74 -7.30
CA VAL A 88 16.59 1.37 -5.88
C VAL A 88 17.10 -0.04 -5.61
N GLN A 89 16.86 -1.00 -6.50
CA GLN A 89 17.39 -2.37 -6.34
C GLN A 89 18.93 -2.43 -6.39
N LEU A 90 19.60 -1.43 -6.98
CA LEU A 90 21.05 -1.36 -7.01
C LEU A 90 21.66 -0.78 -5.73
N ILE A 91 20.82 -0.23 -4.83
CA ILE A 91 21.27 0.35 -3.56
C ILE A 91 21.77 -0.76 -2.63
N PRO A 92 23.03 -0.71 -2.17
CA PRO A 92 23.54 -1.70 -1.24
C PRO A 92 22.74 -1.70 0.07
N GLN A 93 22.46 -2.87 0.62
CA GLN A 93 21.68 -3.03 1.87
C GLN A 93 22.23 -2.19 3.03
N ARG A 94 23.54 -1.96 3.09
CA ARG A 94 24.18 -1.10 4.11
C ARG A 94 23.62 0.33 4.10
N TRP A 95 23.28 0.88 2.92
CA TRP A 95 22.72 2.22 2.81
C TRP A 95 21.28 2.25 3.33
N LEU A 96 20.49 1.21 3.03
CA LEU A 96 19.13 1.09 3.54
C LEU A 96 19.11 1.03 5.07
N THR A 97 20.04 0.28 5.68
CA THR A 97 20.15 0.19 7.14
C THR A 97 20.64 1.50 7.78
N THR A 98 21.58 2.20 7.14
CA THR A 98 22.09 3.48 7.65
C THR A 98 21.05 4.59 7.52
N MET A 99 20.30 4.60 6.43
CA MET A 99 19.29 5.63 6.14
C MET A 99 17.92 5.32 6.74
N ALA A 100 17.70 4.16 7.33
CA ALA A 100 16.41 3.75 7.86
C ALA A 100 15.80 4.77 8.84
N ALA A 101 16.58 5.22 9.83
CA ALA A 101 16.12 6.20 10.81
C ALA A 101 15.92 7.60 10.21
N PRO A 102 16.89 8.21 9.49
CA PRO A 102 16.69 9.52 8.90
C PRO A 102 15.56 9.55 7.86
N LEU A 103 15.37 8.50 7.06
CA LEU A 103 14.26 8.43 6.11
C LEU A 103 12.90 8.35 6.81
N PHE A 104 12.80 7.59 7.89
CA PHE A 104 11.57 7.53 8.68
C PHE A 104 11.23 8.87 9.33
N VAL A 105 12.21 9.55 9.93
CA VAL A 105 12.01 10.89 10.50
C VAL A 105 11.62 11.89 9.42
N PHE A 106 12.27 11.86 8.27
CA PHE A 106 11.91 12.71 7.12
C PHE A 106 10.47 12.44 6.67
N ALA A 107 10.06 11.17 6.58
CA ALA A 107 8.71 10.80 6.21
C ALA A 107 7.66 11.30 7.21
N LEU A 108 7.96 11.27 8.53
CA LEU A 108 7.09 11.82 9.56
C LEU A 108 6.94 13.34 9.43
N VAL A 109 8.05 14.06 9.20
CA VAL A 109 8.03 15.50 8.96
C VAL A 109 7.24 15.81 7.69
N PHE A 110 7.45 15.05 6.63
CA PHE A 110 6.70 15.19 5.38
C PHE A 110 5.21 14.93 5.59
N GLN A 111 4.84 13.90 6.38
CA GLN A 111 3.46 13.63 6.75
C GLN A 111 2.84 14.78 7.56
N ALA A 112 3.60 15.42 8.44
CA ALA A 112 3.11 16.56 9.22
C ALA A 112 2.75 17.78 8.33
N LEU A 113 3.28 17.91 7.11
CA LEU A 113 2.89 18.97 6.19
C LEU A 113 1.42 18.92 5.78
N VAL A 114 0.77 17.77 5.92
CA VAL A 114 -0.65 17.59 5.59
C VAL A 114 -1.57 18.50 6.43
N ILE A 115 -1.19 18.81 7.68
CA ILE A 115 -1.95 19.72 8.56
C ILE A 115 -1.58 21.19 8.39
N THR A 116 -0.64 21.50 7.51
CA THR A 116 -0.23 22.87 7.19
C THR A 116 -1.07 23.43 6.01
N PRO A 117 -0.94 24.72 5.68
CA PRO A 117 -1.60 25.32 4.51
C PRO A 117 -1.26 24.67 3.16
N LEU A 118 -0.18 23.86 3.10
CA LEU A 118 0.19 23.07 1.92
C LEU A 118 -0.69 21.83 1.76
N GLY A 119 -1.37 21.40 2.85
CA GLY A 119 -2.28 20.24 2.83
C GLY A 119 -3.52 20.51 1.98
N ARG A 120 -3.93 19.47 1.24
CA ARG A 120 -5.16 19.47 0.45
C ARG A 120 -6.05 18.33 0.91
N SER A 121 -7.34 18.63 1.03
CA SER A 121 -8.35 17.66 1.42
C SER A 121 -9.11 17.18 0.19
N GLU A 122 -9.16 15.86 0.02
CA GLU A 122 -10.00 15.20 -0.99
C GLU A 122 -10.91 14.20 -0.27
N GLY A 123 -12.21 14.23 -0.59
CA GLY A 123 -13.19 13.32 0.03
C GLY A 123 -13.34 13.45 1.56
N GLY A 124 -12.99 14.61 2.13
CA GLY A 124 -13.06 14.88 3.57
C GLY A 124 -11.81 14.47 4.38
N ASN A 125 -10.80 13.92 3.74
CA ASN A 125 -9.52 13.54 4.35
C ASN A 125 -8.41 14.45 3.83
N ALA A 126 -7.61 15.04 4.74
CA ALA A 126 -6.43 15.79 4.38
C ALA A 126 -5.25 14.81 4.26
N ASN A 127 -4.91 14.39 3.05
CA ASN A 127 -3.89 13.37 2.81
C ASN A 127 -2.92 13.71 1.67
N TRP A 128 -3.14 14.84 0.99
CA TRP A 128 -2.29 15.33 -0.08
C TRP A 128 -1.55 16.58 0.32
N VAL A 129 -0.34 16.74 -0.18
CA VAL A 129 0.46 17.96 -0.04
C VAL A 129 0.73 18.51 -1.45
N LYS A 130 0.39 19.78 -1.67
CA LYS A 130 0.64 20.48 -2.93
C LYS A 130 1.93 21.28 -2.83
N MET A 131 2.92 20.93 -3.65
CA MET A 131 4.19 21.62 -3.77
C MET A 131 4.33 22.16 -5.22
N GLY A 132 3.83 23.34 -5.46
CA GLY A 132 3.77 23.92 -6.81
C GLY A 132 2.88 23.10 -7.75
N PRO A 133 3.40 22.58 -8.88
CA PRO A 133 2.64 21.76 -9.82
C PRO A 133 2.51 20.29 -9.39
N ILE A 134 3.24 19.89 -8.34
CA ILE A 134 3.30 18.49 -7.87
C ILE A 134 2.36 18.32 -6.68
N MET A 135 1.51 17.30 -6.76
CA MET A 135 0.76 16.78 -5.63
C MET A 135 1.37 15.44 -5.19
N ALA A 136 1.67 15.31 -3.91
CA ALA A 136 2.22 14.10 -3.34
C ALA A 136 1.41 13.68 -2.12
N GLN A 137 1.29 12.37 -1.91
CA GLN A 137 0.68 11.79 -0.72
C GLN A 137 1.80 11.31 0.22
N PRO A 138 2.10 12.04 1.31
CA PRO A 138 3.23 11.71 2.18
C PRO A 138 3.13 10.34 2.82
N SER A 139 1.91 9.85 3.09
CA SER A 139 1.69 8.53 3.68
C SER A 139 2.17 7.37 2.82
N GLU A 140 2.25 7.53 1.49
CA GLU A 140 2.83 6.52 0.60
C GLU A 140 4.32 6.33 0.89
N PHE A 141 5.03 7.44 1.09
CA PHE A 141 6.44 7.42 1.46
C PHE A 141 6.63 6.91 2.90
N LEU A 142 5.73 7.30 3.82
CA LEU A 142 5.76 6.86 5.22
C LEU A 142 5.59 5.34 5.36
N LYS A 143 4.73 4.71 4.55
CA LYS A 143 4.56 3.24 4.54
C LYS A 143 5.88 2.51 4.26
N LEU A 144 6.59 2.95 3.22
CA LEU A 144 7.86 2.32 2.82
C LEU A 144 8.94 2.51 3.89
N THR A 145 9.10 3.74 4.37
CA THR A 145 10.14 4.07 5.35
C THR A 145 9.88 3.42 6.70
N LEU A 146 8.62 3.27 7.11
CA LEU A 146 8.23 2.55 8.33
C LEU A 146 8.66 1.09 8.26
N VAL A 147 8.37 0.38 7.16
CA VAL A 147 8.75 -1.03 7.00
C VAL A 147 10.27 -1.21 7.05
N VAL A 148 11.02 -0.35 6.36
CA VAL A 148 12.49 -0.36 6.40
C VAL A 148 13.02 -0.08 7.80
N PHE A 149 12.42 0.88 8.51
CA PHE A 149 12.79 1.23 9.87
C PHE A 149 12.49 0.10 10.87
N LEU A 150 11.34 -0.55 10.76
CA LEU A 150 11.00 -1.70 11.59
C LEU A 150 11.96 -2.87 11.35
N ALA A 151 12.29 -3.18 10.09
CA ALA A 151 13.27 -4.19 9.75
C ALA A 151 14.64 -3.88 10.36
N TRP A 152 15.08 -2.63 10.31
CA TRP A 152 16.32 -2.18 10.94
C TRP A 152 16.29 -2.33 12.46
N ILE A 153 15.22 -1.90 13.15
CA ILE A 153 15.07 -2.06 14.61
C ILE A 153 15.16 -3.53 15.00
N VAL A 154 14.39 -4.39 14.32
CA VAL A 154 14.35 -5.82 14.65
C VAL A 154 15.69 -6.48 14.41
N SER A 155 16.39 -6.14 13.32
CA SER A 155 17.73 -6.68 13.03
C SER A 155 18.76 -6.26 14.09
N LYS A 156 18.73 -4.98 14.51
CA LYS A 156 19.63 -4.44 15.53
C LYS A 156 19.34 -4.96 16.93
N SER A 157 18.07 -5.29 17.22
CA SER A 157 17.63 -5.80 18.51
C SER A 157 17.64 -7.33 18.58
N ALA A 158 18.22 -8.01 17.59
CA ALA A 158 18.26 -9.48 17.53
C ALA A 158 18.90 -10.13 18.77
N SER A 159 19.90 -9.49 19.38
CA SER A 159 20.53 -9.92 20.63
C SER A 159 19.65 -9.75 21.88
N LYS A 160 18.63 -8.89 21.81
CA LYS A 160 17.69 -8.60 22.91
C LYS A 160 16.33 -9.28 22.72
N ARG A 161 16.22 -10.26 21.83
CA ARG A 161 14.96 -10.99 21.57
C ARG A 161 14.39 -11.70 22.81
N SER A 162 15.21 -11.95 23.83
CA SER A 162 14.77 -12.48 25.13
C SER A 162 14.00 -11.43 25.96
N ASP A 163 14.31 -10.16 25.81
CA ASP A 163 13.58 -9.06 26.47
C ASP A 163 12.40 -8.61 25.59
N LEU A 164 11.30 -9.34 25.76
CA LEU A 164 10.07 -9.10 25.02
C LEU A 164 9.48 -7.71 25.26
N LYS A 165 9.67 -7.12 26.44
CA LYS A 165 9.12 -5.82 26.77
C LYS A 165 9.86 -4.71 26.02
N ALA A 166 11.19 -4.72 26.04
CA ALA A 166 12.00 -3.75 25.31
C ALA A 166 11.77 -3.84 23.78
N MET A 167 11.67 -5.09 23.26
CA MET A 167 11.39 -5.31 21.84
C MET A 167 10.01 -4.80 21.42
N SER A 168 9.00 -5.01 22.26
CA SER A 168 7.63 -4.54 22.01
C SER A 168 7.57 -3.03 21.91
N ILE A 169 8.18 -2.35 22.85
CA ILE A 169 8.20 -0.87 22.88
C ILE A 169 8.93 -0.34 21.65
N ALA A 170 10.08 -0.93 21.31
CA ALA A 170 10.87 -0.54 20.15
C ALA A 170 10.12 -0.67 18.81
N VAL A 171 9.23 -1.67 18.69
CA VAL A 171 8.43 -1.91 17.48
C VAL A 171 7.10 -1.13 17.54
N ALA A 172 6.41 -1.12 18.67
CA ALA A 172 5.10 -0.49 18.78
C ALA A 172 5.16 1.04 18.69
N LEU A 173 6.18 1.66 19.27
CA LEU A 173 6.30 3.12 19.31
C LEU A 173 6.35 3.74 17.89
N PRO A 174 7.23 3.32 16.96
CA PRO A 174 7.23 3.88 15.61
C PRO A 174 5.93 3.60 14.84
N ILE A 175 5.29 2.45 15.06
CA ILE A 175 3.99 2.14 14.46
C ILE A 175 2.94 3.13 14.96
N LEU A 176 2.84 3.34 16.26
CA LEU A 176 1.87 4.27 16.86
C LEU A 176 2.11 5.71 16.41
N ILE A 177 3.36 6.14 16.33
CA ILE A 177 3.72 7.49 15.82
C ILE A 177 3.29 7.63 14.36
N ALA A 178 3.59 6.65 13.50
CA ALA A 178 3.21 6.68 12.10
C ALA A 178 1.69 6.69 11.91
N LEU A 179 0.96 5.82 12.64
CA LEU A 179 -0.50 5.79 12.61
C LEU A 179 -1.10 7.11 13.12
N GLY A 180 -0.58 7.66 14.21
CA GLY A 180 -0.99 8.96 14.74
C GLY A 180 -0.79 10.07 13.72
N ALA A 181 0.36 10.11 13.05
CA ALA A 181 0.67 11.10 12.03
C ALA A 181 -0.29 11.03 10.82
N VAL A 182 -0.69 9.82 10.38
CA VAL A 182 -1.69 9.65 9.31
C VAL A 182 -3.09 10.03 9.79
N MET A 183 -3.43 9.66 11.03
CA MET A 183 -4.73 10.00 11.64
C MET A 183 -4.93 11.49 11.87
N LEU A 184 -3.88 12.30 11.97
CA LEU A 184 -3.99 13.77 11.98
C LEU A 184 -4.66 14.31 10.71
N GLY A 185 -4.44 13.64 9.55
CA GLY A 185 -5.13 13.91 8.29
C GLY A 185 -6.54 13.30 8.19
N ARG A 186 -7.04 12.66 9.25
CA ARG A 186 -8.33 11.93 9.30
C ARG A 186 -8.45 10.78 8.29
N ASP A 187 -7.33 10.33 7.73
CA ASP A 187 -7.30 9.25 6.74
C ASP A 187 -7.20 7.87 7.41
N MET A 188 -8.36 7.35 7.77
CA MET A 188 -8.47 6.03 8.39
C MET A 188 -8.12 4.90 7.41
N GLY A 189 -8.50 5.03 6.13
CA GLY A 189 -8.22 4.01 5.13
C GLY A 189 -6.72 3.76 4.98
N THR A 190 -5.97 4.84 4.78
CA THR A 190 -4.50 4.77 4.71
C THR A 190 -3.88 4.30 6.02
N SER A 191 -4.43 4.70 7.19
CA SER A 191 -3.96 4.21 8.50
C SER A 191 -4.08 2.70 8.62
N MET A 192 -5.17 2.09 8.12
CA MET A 192 -5.33 0.63 8.10
C MET A 192 -4.29 -0.05 7.21
N VAL A 193 -4.01 0.51 6.04
CA VAL A 193 -2.98 -0.02 5.13
C VAL A 193 -1.58 0.07 5.76
N VAL A 194 -1.26 1.19 6.41
CA VAL A 194 0.00 1.37 7.16
C VAL A 194 0.11 0.34 8.29
N ALA A 195 -0.97 0.11 9.04
CA ALA A 195 -1.00 -0.88 10.11
C ALA A 195 -0.79 -2.30 9.57
N MET A 196 -1.46 -2.67 8.47
CA MET A 196 -1.29 -3.98 7.84
C MET A 196 0.14 -4.20 7.33
N GLY A 197 0.73 -3.19 6.69
CA GLY A 197 2.11 -3.24 6.23
C GLY A 197 3.11 -3.41 7.40
N ALA A 198 2.90 -2.67 8.49
CA ALA A 198 3.70 -2.80 9.70
C ALA A 198 3.55 -4.18 10.36
N LEU A 199 2.32 -4.70 10.46
CA LEU A 199 2.06 -6.05 10.97
C LEU A 199 2.72 -7.13 10.10
N GLY A 200 2.65 -6.99 8.78
CA GLY A 200 3.35 -7.87 7.84
C GLY A 200 4.86 -7.86 8.04
N ALA A 201 5.46 -6.68 8.18
CA ALA A 201 6.90 -6.54 8.46
C ALA A 201 7.30 -7.22 9.78
N VAL A 202 6.51 -7.02 10.83
CA VAL A 202 6.73 -7.63 12.16
C VAL A 202 6.55 -9.16 12.11
N TRP A 203 5.59 -9.64 11.30
CA TRP A 203 5.39 -11.08 11.07
C TRP A 203 6.59 -11.72 10.39
N VAL A 204 7.05 -11.15 9.27
CA VAL A 204 8.23 -11.64 8.53
C VAL A 204 9.49 -11.58 9.39
N ALA A 205 9.61 -10.59 10.28
CA ALA A 205 10.70 -10.47 11.24
C ALA A 205 10.72 -11.57 12.30
N GLY A 206 9.69 -12.45 12.36
CA GLY A 206 9.63 -13.60 13.24
C GLY A 206 9.35 -13.27 14.70
N LEU A 207 8.62 -12.17 14.99
CA LEU A 207 8.18 -11.89 16.34
C LEU A 207 7.18 -12.94 16.84
N PRO A 208 7.16 -13.25 18.16
CA PRO A 208 6.26 -14.25 18.73
C PRO A 208 4.78 -13.96 18.43
N LYS A 209 4.02 -14.98 18.05
CA LYS A 209 2.59 -14.88 17.66
C LYS A 209 1.70 -14.20 18.70
N ARG A 210 2.07 -14.30 19.99
CA ARG A 210 1.36 -13.62 21.10
C ARG A 210 1.26 -12.10 20.91
N TRP A 211 2.22 -11.47 20.20
CA TRP A 211 2.19 -10.03 19.93
C TRP A 211 1.11 -9.66 18.95
N PHE A 212 0.87 -10.52 17.95
CA PHE A 212 -0.25 -10.34 17.03
C PHE A 212 -1.59 -10.43 17.75
N GLY A 213 -1.71 -11.34 18.72
CA GLY A 213 -2.89 -11.41 19.59
C GLY A 213 -3.11 -10.11 20.37
N VAL A 214 -2.07 -9.59 21.01
CA VAL A 214 -2.15 -8.32 21.77
C VAL A 214 -2.48 -7.15 20.84
N LEU A 215 -1.80 -7.04 19.68
CA LEU A 215 -2.05 -5.97 18.71
C LEU A 215 -3.48 -6.05 18.16
N LEU A 216 -3.98 -7.23 17.85
CA LEU A 216 -5.34 -7.43 17.36
C LEU A 216 -6.38 -7.07 18.44
N THR A 217 -6.15 -7.50 19.68
CA THR A 217 -7.04 -7.20 20.81
C THR A 217 -7.13 -5.70 21.09
N LEU A 218 -6.06 -4.94 20.83
CA LEU A 218 -6.06 -3.48 20.96
C LEU A 218 -6.62 -2.78 19.70
N ALA A 219 -6.26 -3.27 18.52
CA ALA A 219 -6.64 -2.63 17.26
C ALA A 219 -8.14 -2.75 16.97
N VAL A 220 -8.75 -3.91 17.25
CA VAL A 220 -10.17 -4.13 16.95
C VAL A 220 -11.09 -3.16 17.71
N PRO A 221 -11.00 -3.00 19.05
CA PRO A 221 -11.82 -2.02 19.76
C PRO A 221 -11.58 -0.59 19.29
N ILE A 222 -10.32 -0.21 19.02
CA ILE A 222 -9.99 1.13 18.50
C ILE A 222 -10.65 1.33 17.14
N LEU A 223 -10.57 0.36 16.25
CA LEU A 223 -11.18 0.41 14.93
C LEU A 223 -12.69 0.56 15.03
N VAL A 224 -13.34 -0.28 15.85
CA VAL A 224 -14.80 -0.22 16.11
C VAL A 224 -15.17 1.16 16.64
N PHE A 225 -14.45 1.66 17.63
CA PHE A 225 -14.69 3.00 18.17
C PHE A 225 -14.56 4.09 17.09
N LEU A 226 -13.50 4.06 16.26
CA LEU A 226 -13.28 5.03 15.19
C LEU A 226 -14.38 4.97 14.10
N VAL A 227 -14.96 3.80 13.85
CA VAL A 227 -16.09 3.64 12.92
C VAL A 227 -17.35 4.23 13.55
N LEU A 228 -17.66 3.85 14.80
CA LEU A 228 -18.85 4.29 15.50
C LEU A 228 -18.86 5.79 15.84
N ALA A 229 -17.68 6.39 16.01
CA ALA A 229 -17.53 7.81 16.27
C ALA A 229 -17.85 8.71 15.06
N ASN A 230 -18.03 8.15 13.84
CA ASN A 230 -18.27 8.94 12.64
C ASN A 230 -19.47 8.39 11.85
N PRO A 231 -20.59 9.14 11.79
CA PRO A 231 -21.80 8.70 11.08
C PRO A 231 -21.58 8.34 9.61
N THR A 232 -20.69 9.05 8.92
CA THR A 232 -20.37 8.75 7.51
C THR A 232 -19.70 7.38 7.35
N ARG A 233 -18.88 6.97 8.33
CA ARG A 233 -18.21 5.65 8.32
C ARG A 233 -19.22 4.54 8.61
N ILE A 234 -20.13 4.76 9.55
CA ILE A 234 -21.22 3.82 9.84
C ILE A 234 -22.04 3.58 8.58
N ARG A 235 -22.45 4.64 7.88
CA ARG A 235 -23.21 4.52 6.62
C ARG A 235 -22.48 3.71 5.57
N ARG A 236 -21.16 3.95 5.38
CA ARG A 236 -20.33 3.18 4.44
C ARG A 236 -20.27 1.69 4.79
N VAL A 237 -20.16 1.34 6.08
CA VAL A 237 -20.17 -0.06 6.52
C VAL A 237 -21.55 -0.68 6.31
N LEU A 238 -22.62 0.03 6.65
CA LEU A 238 -23.99 -0.44 6.45
C LEU A 238 -24.32 -0.62 4.97
N ALA A 239 -23.84 0.25 4.08
CA ALA A 239 -24.07 0.15 2.63
C ALA A 239 -23.51 -1.13 1.99
N VAL A 240 -22.52 -1.78 2.62
CA VAL A 240 -21.95 -3.05 2.14
C VAL A 240 -22.70 -4.27 2.68
N LEU A 241 -23.50 -4.12 3.74
CA LEU A 241 -24.25 -5.24 4.33
C LEU A 241 -25.49 -5.58 3.50
N PRO A 242 -25.70 -6.87 3.17
CA PRO A 242 -26.90 -7.29 2.45
C PRO A 242 -28.17 -6.95 3.25
N GLY A 243 -29.18 -6.37 2.59
CA GLY A 243 -30.48 -6.08 3.19
C GLY A 243 -30.61 -4.73 3.87
N THR A 244 -29.62 -3.88 3.90
CA THR A 244 -29.78 -2.48 4.32
C THR A 244 -30.44 -1.70 3.18
N ALA A 245 -31.70 -1.30 3.39
CA ALA A 245 -32.45 -0.51 2.42
C ALA A 245 -31.74 0.85 2.21
N LYS A 246 -31.42 1.15 0.97
CA LYS A 246 -30.88 2.45 0.56
C LYS A 246 -32.01 3.47 0.68
N GLY A 247 -31.79 4.55 1.41
CA GLY A 247 -32.73 5.67 1.45
C GLY A 247 -32.86 6.33 0.07
N PRO A 248 -34.03 6.87 -0.30
CA PRO A 248 -34.25 7.46 -1.64
C PRO A 248 -33.38 8.66 -1.99
N ASN A 249 -32.51 9.13 -1.07
CA ASN A 249 -31.62 10.28 -1.23
C ASN A 249 -30.13 9.93 -1.04
N GLU A 250 -29.75 8.65 -1.01
CA GLU A 250 -28.36 8.25 -0.80
C GLU A 250 -27.67 7.94 -2.14
N SER A 251 -26.96 8.94 -2.67
CA SER A 251 -26.08 8.84 -3.84
C SER A 251 -24.78 8.04 -3.60
N ALA A 252 -24.62 7.47 -2.41
CA ALA A 252 -23.37 6.82 -2.03
C ALA A 252 -23.11 5.40 -2.59
N PRO A 253 -24.10 4.59 -3.00
CA PRO A 253 -23.84 3.26 -3.56
C PRO A 253 -23.65 3.21 -5.07
N GLU A 254 -23.82 4.30 -5.79
CA GLU A 254 -23.72 4.29 -7.26
C GLU A 254 -22.40 3.69 -7.76
N GLN A 255 -21.28 4.02 -7.16
CA GLN A 255 -19.98 3.45 -7.57
C GLN A 255 -19.88 1.95 -7.37
N ILE A 256 -20.33 1.45 -6.21
CA ILE A 256 -20.29 0.02 -5.89
C ILE A 256 -21.29 -0.74 -6.78
N ASP A 257 -22.49 -0.20 -6.96
CA ASP A 257 -23.52 -0.81 -7.79
C ASP A 257 -23.05 -0.90 -9.26
N HIS A 258 -22.54 0.19 -9.83
CA HIS A 258 -22.00 0.21 -11.18
C HIS A 258 -20.80 -0.74 -11.33
N SER A 259 -19.94 -0.86 -10.33
CA SER A 259 -18.84 -1.83 -10.35
C SER A 259 -19.34 -3.28 -10.34
N LEU A 260 -20.37 -3.57 -9.54
CA LEU A 260 -21.00 -4.89 -9.51
C LEU A 260 -21.74 -5.23 -10.80
N TRP A 261 -22.41 -4.24 -11.41
CA TRP A 261 -23.04 -4.41 -12.73
C TRP A 261 -22.03 -4.64 -13.84
N ALA A 262 -20.89 -3.93 -13.80
CA ALA A 262 -19.79 -4.16 -14.70
C ALA A 262 -19.27 -5.60 -14.60
N LEU A 263 -18.97 -6.05 -13.37
CA LEU A 263 -18.50 -7.43 -13.11
C LEU A 263 -19.56 -8.47 -13.50
N GLY A 264 -20.83 -8.23 -13.16
CA GLY A 264 -21.94 -9.12 -13.52
C GLY A 264 -22.15 -9.25 -15.02
N SER A 265 -22.03 -8.14 -15.76
CA SER A 265 -22.16 -8.14 -17.22
C SER A 265 -20.98 -8.81 -17.93
N GLY A 266 -19.78 -8.74 -17.33
CA GLY A 266 -18.56 -9.35 -17.88
C GLY A 266 -18.47 -10.85 -17.68
N GLY A 267 -19.15 -11.41 -16.65
CA GLY A 267 -19.04 -12.82 -16.30
C GLY A 267 -17.59 -13.24 -15.98
N LEU A 268 -17.23 -14.49 -16.30
CA LEU A 268 -15.88 -15.02 -16.00
C LEU A 268 -14.81 -14.61 -17.02
N THR A 269 -15.19 -14.38 -18.27
CA THR A 269 -14.27 -14.13 -19.37
C THR A 269 -14.19 -12.67 -19.82
N GLY A 270 -15.07 -11.82 -19.28
CA GLY A 270 -15.21 -10.44 -19.72
C GLY A 270 -15.92 -10.31 -21.08
N LEU A 271 -16.29 -9.07 -21.44
CA LEU A 271 -16.91 -8.74 -22.72
C LEU A 271 -15.89 -8.52 -23.86
N GLY A 272 -14.61 -8.50 -23.52
CA GLY A 272 -13.51 -8.20 -24.43
C GLY A 272 -12.89 -6.82 -24.23
N PRO A 273 -11.68 -6.59 -24.77
CA PRO A 273 -10.95 -5.34 -24.62
C PRO A 273 -11.77 -4.16 -25.12
N GLY A 274 -11.95 -3.16 -24.27
CA GLY A 274 -12.66 -1.94 -24.63
C GLY A 274 -14.18 -2.02 -24.67
N ALA A 275 -14.80 -3.19 -24.41
CA ALA A 275 -16.25 -3.40 -24.51
C ALA A 275 -17.03 -3.04 -23.23
N SER A 276 -16.37 -2.64 -22.15
CA SER A 276 -17.03 -2.23 -20.91
C SER A 276 -18.00 -1.06 -21.16
N ARG A 277 -19.24 -1.21 -20.70
CA ARG A 277 -20.28 -0.18 -20.79
C ARG A 277 -20.11 0.89 -19.70
N GLU A 278 -19.63 0.47 -18.52
CA GLU A 278 -19.52 1.34 -17.36
C GLU A 278 -18.37 2.37 -17.46
N LYS A 279 -17.44 2.22 -18.41
CA LYS A 279 -16.39 3.20 -18.69
C LYS A 279 -16.90 4.52 -19.28
N TRP A 280 -18.15 4.57 -19.76
CA TRP A 280 -18.76 5.76 -20.38
C TRP A 280 -19.31 6.74 -19.33
N ASN A 281 -18.52 7.11 -18.33
CA ASN A 281 -18.84 8.00 -17.21
C ASN A 281 -19.91 7.51 -16.24
N TYR A 282 -20.35 6.27 -16.34
CA TYR A 282 -21.27 5.69 -15.35
C TYR A 282 -20.53 5.31 -14.06
N LEU A 283 -19.29 4.87 -14.15
CA LEU A 283 -18.46 4.48 -13.01
C LEU A 283 -17.39 5.55 -12.76
N GLN A 284 -17.51 6.28 -11.65
CA GLN A 284 -16.49 7.23 -11.21
C GLN A 284 -15.19 6.50 -10.88
N ALA A 285 -14.03 7.13 -11.13
CA ALA A 285 -12.71 6.55 -10.93
C ALA A 285 -12.49 5.19 -11.62
N ALA A 286 -13.14 4.98 -12.77
CA ALA A 286 -13.06 3.78 -13.58
C ALA A 286 -11.61 3.44 -14.03
N HIS A 287 -10.78 4.47 -14.22
CA HIS A 287 -9.38 4.34 -14.64
C HIS A 287 -8.38 4.13 -13.50
N THR A 288 -8.84 4.17 -12.24
CA THR A 288 -8.04 4.00 -11.03
C THR A 288 -8.62 2.94 -10.12
N ASP A 289 -9.53 3.31 -9.22
CA ASP A 289 -10.03 2.46 -8.14
C ASP A 289 -10.86 1.26 -8.63
N PHE A 290 -11.55 1.43 -9.74
CA PHE A 290 -12.45 0.42 -10.31
C PHE A 290 -11.96 -0.16 -11.65
N ILE A 291 -10.66 -0.08 -11.92
CA ILE A 291 -10.09 -0.58 -13.19
C ILE A 291 -10.37 -2.07 -13.41
N PHE A 292 -10.44 -2.88 -12.34
CA PHE A 292 -10.77 -4.29 -12.45
C PHE A 292 -12.21 -4.52 -12.96
N ALA A 293 -13.15 -3.68 -12.57
CA ALA A 293 -14.52 -3.74 -13.08
C ALA A 293 -14.61 -3.37 -14.57
N ILE A 294 -13.67 -2.54 -15.05
CA ILE A 294 -13.58 -2.21 -16.48
C ILE A 294 -12.92 -3.34 -17.29
N VAL A 295 -11.99 -4.07 -16.68
CA VAL A 295 -11.30 -5.23 -17.27
C VAL A 295 -12.24 -6.41 -17.47
#